data_0d186e267390d2c5f2e9493b94aabaef
#
_entry.id   0d186e267390d2c5f2e9493b94aabaef
#
_cell.length_a   1.000
_cell.length_b   1.000
_cell.length_c   1.000
_cell.angle_alpha   90.00
_cell.angle_beta   90.00
_cell.angle_gamma   90.00
#
_symmetry.space_group_name_H-M   'P 1'
#
loop_
_entity.id
_entity.type
_entity.pdbx_description
1 polymer ?
#
loop_
_entity_poly.entity_id
_entity_poly.type
_entity_poly.pdbx_seq_one_letter_code
_entity_poly.pdbx_strand_id
1 'polypeptide(L)'
;ELVEQAGLLDGYLENQLFSPGVVRGKDIVWSRGAALTGPPYLARAAEEHSGPHMPWFWEGELQGGGVLNDMMCHSVEVARFLLTPPGAPRSALTPVKVTAYTSCLKWQQPHYSGILAERSGGKLDYANRPAEDFARALVEYRDADGNERIVEATTSWCFVGAGLRLSMELLGPEYSMSVNSLDAGPKVFFSREVTGDAGEDLVEKQNAEMGLMPIVSDEEAEYGYVGENRHMVRSFLAGVRPSENFADGVNVTELLMAAYMSAEQEKTIAFPPPGLDSFVPAVARGEWNPAK
;
A
#
# COMPACT_ATOMS: atom_id res chain seq x y z
N GLU A 1 10.39 -3.45 21.28
CA GLU A 1 11.18 -3.73 22.51
C GLU A 1 10.66 -2.96 23.73
N LEU A 2 10.62 -1.60 23.74
CA LEU A 2 10.18 -0.83 24.93
C LEU A 2 8.74 -1.20 25.37
N VAL A 3 7.81 -1.33 24.43
CA VAL A 3 6.42 -1.72 24.71
C VAL A 3 6.33 -3.14 25.27
N GLU A 4 7.09 -4.06 24.71
CA GLU A 4 7.21 -5.44 25.21
C GLU A 4 7.79 -5.50 26.63
N GLN A 5 8.89 -4.77 26.88
CA GLN A 5 9.51 -4.66 28.20
C GLN A 5 8.57 -4.06 29.23
N ALA A 6 7.71 -3.14 28.82
CA ALA A 6 6.69 -2.53 29.67
C ALA A 6 5.45 -3.42 29.90
N GLY A 7 5.34 -4.56 29.19
CA GLY A 7 4.17 -5.44 29.25
C GLY A 7 2.89 -4.81 28.70
N LEU A 8 3.03 -3.84 27.79
CA LEU A 8 1.90 -3.14 27.17
C LEU A 8 1.47 -3.83 25.87
N LEU A 9 0.22 -3.60 25.49
CA LEU A 9 -0.30 -4.00 24.18
C LEU A 9 -0.03 -2.89 23.18
N ASP A 10 0.24 -3.29 21.96
CA ASP A 10 0.49 -2.43 20.80
C ASP A 10 -0.34 -2.89 19.60
N GLY A 11 -0.57 -1.97 18.66
CA GLY A 11 -1.26 -2.25 17.40
C GLY A 11 -0.61 -1.51 16.25
N TYR A 12 -0.49 -2.18 15.12
CA TYR A 12 -0.13 -1.59 13.83
C TYR A 12 -1.41 -1.41 13.01
N LEU A 13 -1.64 -0.19 12.55
CA LEU A 13 -2.85 0.16 11.81
C LEU A 13 -2.63 -0.10 10.32
N GLU A 14 -3.28 -1.17 9.82
CA GLU A 14 -3.28 -1.57 8.41
C GLU A 14 -4.74 -1.81 7.99
N ASN A 15 -5.39 -0.73 7.63
CA ASN A 15 -6.84 -0.71 7.38
C ASN A 15 -7.31 -1.64 6.27
N GLN A 16 -6.51 -1.84 5.20
CA GLN A 16 -6.94 -2.61 4.03
C GLN A 16 -7.22 -4.08 4.34
N LEU A 17 -6.59 -4.63 5.39
CA LEU A 17 -6.89 -5.99 5.87
C LEU A 17 -8.33 -6.13 6.35
N PHE A 18 -8.94 -5.03 6.79
CA PHE A 18 -10.28 -4.97 7.37
C PHE A 18 -11.35 -4.48 6.39
N SER A 19 -10.99 -4.18 5.16
CA SER A 19 -11.95 -3.88 4.09
C SER A 19 -12.94 -5.04 3.93
N PRO A 20 -14.26 -4.77 3.87
CA PRO A 20 -15.27 -5.81 3.77
C PRO A 20 -15.06 -6.76 2.59
N GLY A 21 -14.64 -6.22 1.44
CA GLY A 21 -14.33 -7.01 0.24
C GLY A 21 -13.16 -7.97 0.46
N VAL A 22 -12.08 -7.50 1.11
CA VAL A 22 -10.89 -8.29 1.42
C VAL A 22 -11.23 -9.39 2.43
N VAL A 23 -11.84 -9.03 3.55
CA VAL A 23 -12.20 -10.00 4.61
C VAL A 23 -13.14 -11.09 4.06
N ARG A 24 -14.21 -10.68 3.38
CA ARG A 24 -15.20 -11.62 2.87
C ARG A 24 -14.67 -12.48 1.73
N GLY A 25 -13.90 -11.88 0.82
CA GLY A 25 -13.27 -12.59 -0.28
C GLY A 25 -12.29 -13.66 0.21
N LYS A 26 -11.41 -13.28 1.14
CA LYS A 26 -10.48 -14.21 1.78
C LYS A 26 -11.21 -15.38 2.45
N ASP A 27 -12.25 -15.10 3.24
CA ASP A 27 -13.03 -16.13 3.93
C ASP A 27 -13.62 -17.15 2.93
N ILE A 28 -14.23 -16.68 1.85
CA ILE A 28 -14.82 -17.54 0.82
C ILE A 28 -13.73 -18.35 0.10
N VAL A 29 -12.64 -17.74 -0.30
CA VAL A 29 -11.56 -18.41 -1.00
C VAL A 29 -10.95 -19.51 -0.14
N TRP A 30 -10.61 -19.23 1.11
CA TRP A 30 -9.97 -20.21 1.99
C TRP A 30 -10.92 -21.31 2.44
N SER A 31 -12.18 -20.99 2.75
CA SER A 31 -13.16 -21.99 3.22
C SER A 31 -13.69 -22.91 2.13
N ARG A 32 -13.64 -22.49 0.85
CA ARG A 32 -14.20 -23.24 -0.28
C ARG A 32 -13.14 -23.62 -1.31
N GLY A 33 -12.45 -22.63 -1.90
CA GLY A 33 -11.47 -22.87 -2.97
C GLY A 33 -10.24 -23.62 -2.44
N ALA A 34 -9.53 -23.05 -1.49
CA ALA A 34 -8.31 -23.63 -0.94
C ALA A 34 -8.54 -24.96 -0.24
N ALA A 35 -9.67 -25.14 0.43
CA ALA A 35 -10.04 -26.39 1.07
C ALA A 35 -10.22 -27.58 0.08
N LEU A 36 -10.54 -27.30 -1.18
CA LEU A 36 -10.77 -28.32 -2.22
C LEU A 36 -9.56 -28.53 -3.13
N THR A 37 -8.85 -27.46 -3.50
CA THR A 37 -7.86 -27.51 -4.58
C THR A 37 -6.46 -27.07 -4.17
N GLY A 38 -6.27 -26.66 -2.91
CA GLY A 38 -5.00 -26.20 -2.37
C GLY A 38 -4.92 -24.69 -2.18
N PRO A 39 -3.94 -24.23 -1.39
CA PRO A 39 -3.81 -22.81 -1.01
C PRO A 39 -3.48 -21.90 -2.19
N PRO A 40 -3.80 -20.57 -2.07
CA PRO A 40 -3.43 -19.60 -3.09
C PRO A 40 -1.92 -19.46 -3.19
N TYR A 41 -1.43 -19.14 -4.38
CA TYR A 41 0.00 -19.04 -4.68
C TYR A 41 0.46 -17.66 -5.13
N LEU A 42 -0.46 -16.80 -5.58
CA LEU A 42 -0.15 -15.46 -6.06
C LEU A 42 -1.18 -14.47 -5.56
N ALA A 43 -0.72 -13.39 -4.95
CA ALA A 43 -1.53 -12.22 -4.66
C ALA A 43 -0.94 -10.97 -5.33
N ARG A 44 -1.81 -10.15 -5.90
CA ARG A 44 -1.47 -8.82 -6.42
C ARG A 44 -2.23 -7.79 -5.65
N ALA A 45 -1.57 -6.70 -5.27
CA ALA A 45 -2.23 -5.56 -4.67
C ALA A 45 -1.67 -4.26 -5.21
N ALA A 46 -2.55 -3.29 -5.40
CA ALA A 46 -2.14 -1.95 -5.78
C ALA A 46 -2.94 -0.91 -5.01
N GLU A 47 -2.23 0.14 -4.60
CA GLU A 47 -2.80 1.38 -4.09
C GLU A 47 -2.32 2.54 -4.94
N GLU A 48 -3.27 3.27 -5.52
CA GLU A 48 -2.96 4.30 -6.51
C GLU A 48 -3.93 5.49 -6.38
N HIS A 49 -3.37 6.70 -6.43
CA HIS A 49 -4.12 7.96 -6.48
C HIS A 49 -3.34 9.05 -7.22
N SER A 50 -3.90 10.26 -7.32
CA SER A 50 -3.32 11.37 -8.09
C SER A 50 -2.23 12.16 -7.36
N GLY A 51 -1.74 11.67 -6.24
CA GLY A 51 -0.71 12.29 -5.40
C GLY A 51 -1.24 12.81 -4.07
N PRO A 52 -0.37 12.97 -3.06
CA PRO A 52 -0.75 13.40 -1.72
C PRO A 52 -1.13 14.87 -1.67
N HIS A 53 -2.02 15.23 -0.72
CA HIS A 53 -2.49 16.60 -0.54
C HIS A 53 -1.50 17.48 0.24
N MET A 54 -0.77 16.91 1.20
CA MET A 54 0.14 17.67 2.05
C MET A 54 1.51 17.83 1.38
N PRO A 55 2.07 19.05 1.33
CA PRO A 55 3.32 19.32 0.63
C PRO A 55 4.51 18.48 1.10
N TRP A 56 4.62 18.17 2.38
CA TRP A 56 5.75 17.43 2.95
C TRP A 56 5.88 16.00 2.43
N PHE A 57 4.79 15.36 1.98
CA PHE A 57 4.86 14.04 1.35
C PHE A 57 5.67 14.03 0.04
N TRP A 58 5.73 15.17 -0.65
CA TRP A 58 6.50 15.32 -1.88
C TRP A 58 8.00 15.50 -1.65
N GLU A 59 8.41 15.69 -0.39
CA GLU A 59 9.79 15.88 0.01
C GLU A 59 10.36 14.59 0.60
N GLY A 60 11.11 13.82 -0.19
CA GLY A 60 11.65 12.52 0.22
C GLY A 60 12.44 12.54 1.51
N GLU A 61 13.15 13.63 1.80
CA GLU A 61 13.89 13.82 3.07
C GLU A 61 12.97 13.95 4.28
N LEU A 62 11.77 14.51 4.13
CA LEU A 62 10.79 14.66 5.22
C LEU A 62 9.93 13.41 5.38
N GLN A 63 9.52 12.81 4.27
CA GLN A 63 8.66 11.64 4.23
C GLN A 63 9.44 10.33 4.44
N GLY A 64 10.75 10.33 4.22
CA GLY A 64 11.61 9.15 4.32
C GLY A 64 11.66 8.32 3.03
N GLY A 65 11.06 8.81 1.95
CA GLY A 65 10.94 8.16 0.66
C GLY A 65 9.96 8.89 -0.24
N GLY A 66 9.44 8.21 -1.25
CA GLY A 66 8.34 8.66 -2.08
C GLY A 66 7.13 7.73 -1.95
N VAL A 67 6.47 7.42 -3.06
CA VAL A 67 5.26 6.58 -3.07
C VAL A 67 5.50 5.17 -2.53
N LEU A 68 6.70 4.63 -2.64
CA LEU A 68 7.03 3.32 -2.07
C LEU A 68 6.90 3.35 -0.54
N ASN A 69 7.49 4.35 0.10
CA ASN A 69 7.42 4.48 1.56
C ASN A 69 6.02 4.91 2.04
N ASP A 70 5.30 5.69 1.24
CA ASP A 70 3.95 6.18 1.57
C ASP A 70 2.90 5.06 1.56
N MET A 71 2.88 4.24 0.51
CA MET A 71 1.71 3.40 0.21
C MET A 71 2.01 1.91 0.04
N MET A 72 3.27 1.52 -0.21
CA MET A 72 3.57 0.10 -0.47
C MET A 72 3.41 -0.77 0.78
N CYS A 73 3.45 -0.19 1.96
CA CYS A 73 3.14 -0.89 3.21
C CYS A 73 1.77 -1.58 3.13
N HIS A 74 0.76 -0.89 2.62
CA HIS A 74 -0.58 -1.43 2.41
C HIS A 74 -0.58 -2.57 1.39
N SER A 75 0.00 -2.33 0.23
CA SER A 75 -0.03 -3.30 -0.88
C SER A 75 0.70 -4.61 -0.55
N VAL A 76 1.88 -4.55 0.10
CA VAL A 76 2.61 -5.78 0.48
C VAL A 76 1.89 -6.52 1.59
N GLU A 77 1.31 -5.79 2.55
CA GLU A 77 0.70 -6.42 3.72
C GLU A 77 -0.64 -7.06 3.41
N VAL A 78 -1.53 -6.38 2.66
CA VAL A 78 -2.81 -6.97 2.25
C VAL A 78 -2.60 -8.19 1.34
N ALA A 79 -1.63 -8.15 0.43
CA ALA A 79 -1.31 -9.30 -0.42
C ALA A 79 -0.77 -10.48 0.40
N ARG A 80 0.16 -10.25 1.33
CA ARG A 80 0.63 -11.27 2.28
C ARG A 80 -0.53 -11.83 3.11
N PHE A 81 -1.40 -10.96 3.64
CA PHE A 81 -2.57 -11.37 4.41
C PHE A 81 -3.48 -12.28 3.61
N LEU A 82 -3.76 -11.97 2.35
CA LEU A 82 -4.60 -12.80 1.49
C LEU A 82 -4.01 -14.21 1.26
N LEU A 83 -2.68 -14.33 1.15
CA LEU A 83 -1.97 -15.59 1.00
C LEU A 83 -1.83 -16.39 2.30
N THR A 84 -2.01 -15.76 3.46
CA THR A 84 -1.88 -16.42 4.77
C THR A 84 -3.18 -17.15 5.12
N PRO A 85 -3.12 -18.41 5.58
CA PRO A 85 -4.31 -19.13 6.05
C PRO A 85 -5.06 -18.36 7.15
N PRO A 86 -6.40 -18.40 7.19
CA PRO A 86 -7.17 -17.76 8.25
C PRO A 86 -6.73 -18.23 9.65
N GLY A 87 -6.46 -17.28 10.54
CA GLY A 87 -6.03 -17.57 11.91
C GLY A 87 -4.56 -18.01 12.06
N ALA A 88 -3.82 -18.19 10.95
CA ALA A 88 -2.39 -18.48 11.02
C ALA A 88 -1.60 -17.20 11.37
N PRO A 89 -0.47 -17.33 12.09
CA PRO A 89 0.39 -16.20 12.40
C PRO A 89 1.09 -15.69 11.12
N ARG A 90 1.60 -14.45 11.17
CA ARG A 90 2.39 -13.87 10.09
C ARG A 90 3.55 -14.76 9.64
N SER A 91 4.21 -15.41 10.60
CA SER A 91 5.32 -16.34 10.36
C SER A 91 4.98 -17.58 9.54
N ALA A 92 3.70 -17.80 9.22
CA ALA A 92 3.30 -18.85 8.26
C ALA A 92 3.84 -18.60 6.85
N LEU A 93 4.21 -17.35 6.53
CA LEU A 93 4.87 -16.97 5.29
C LEU A 93 6.16 -16.21 5.62
N THR A 94 7.30 -16.74 5.17
CA THR A 94 8.61 -16.14 5.37
C THR A 94 9.10 -15.52 4.06
N PRO A 95 9.38 -14.20 4.01
CA PRO A 95 9.94 -13.57 2.83
C PRO A 95 11.37 -14.06 2.59
N VAL A 96 11.73 -14.32 1.34
CA VAL A 96 13.06 -14.84 0.97
C VAL A 96 13.78 -14.00 -0.08
N LYS A 97 13.04 -13.28 -0.92
CA LYS A 97 13.61 -12.38 -1.94
C LYS A 97 12.67 -11.20 -2.22
N VAL A 98 13.27 -10.07 -2.56
CA VAL A 98 12.59 -8.86 -3.02
C VAL A 98 13.21 -8.38 -4.32
N THR A 99 12.37 -8.08 -5.30
CA THR A 99 12.76 -7.37 -6.53
C THR A 99 11.86 -6.16 -6.67
N ALA A 100 12.42 -4.97 -6.83
CA ALA A 100 11.64 -3.76 -6.93
C ALA A 100 12.18 -2.79 -8.00
N TYR A 101 11.29 -1.90 -8.42
CA TYR A 101 11.56 -0.82 -9.34
C TYR A 101 10.87 0.45 -8.87
N THR A 102 11.57 1.57 -8.93
CA THR A 102 11.04 2.91 -8.63
C THR A 102 11.27 3.86 -9.80
N SER A 103 10.37 4.80 -10.01
CA SER A 103 10.49 5.79 -11.10
C SER A 103 9.72 7.07 -10.79
N CYS A 104 10.06 8.13 -11.54
CA CYS A 104 9.27 9.34 -11.66
C CYS A 104 8.62 9.37 -13.05
N LEU A 105 7.36 8.96 -13.15
CA LEU A 105 6.66 8.83 -14.44
C LEU A 105 5.94 10.13 -14.85
N LYS A 106 5.41 10.87 -13.88
CA LYS A 106 4.56 12.03 -14.12
C LYS A 106 5.09 13.31 -13.49
N TRP A 107 5.27 13.31 -12.17
CA TRP A 107 5.35 14.55 -11.42
C TRP A 107 6.67 15.31 -11.57
N GLN A 108 7.75 14.68 -12.03
CA GLN A 108 8.99 15.37 -12.39
C GLN A 108 8.93 16.07 -13.77
N GLN A 109 7.96 15.73 -14.63
CA GLN A 109 7.82 16.42 -15.92
C GLN A 109 7.58 17.92 -15.71
N PRO A 110 8.15 18.83 -16.55
CA PRO A 110 8.14 20.28 -16.29
C PRO A 110 6.77 20.88 -16.03
N HIS A 111 5.75 20.42 -16.74
CA HIS A 111 4.37 20.88 -16.54
C HIS A 111 3.87 20.53 -15.12
N TYR A 112 4.06 19.28 -14.68
CA TYR A 112 3.51 18.80 -13.40
C TYR A 112 4.33 19.26 -12.20
N SER A 113 5.65 19.33 -12.30
CA SER A 113 6.50 19.92 -11.26
C SER A 113 6.24 21.41 -11.09
N GLY A 114 5.89 22.12 -12.18
CA GLY A 114 5.40 23.50 -12.12
C GLY A 114 4.10 23.65 -11.34
N ILE A 115 3.14 22.74 -11.52
CA ILE A 115 1.89 22.70 -10.74
C ILE A 115 2.19 22.50 -9.25
N LEU A 116 3.09 21.56 -8.89
CA LEU A 116 3.49 21.34 -7.49
C LEU A 116 4.16 22.56 -6.88
N ALA A 117 5.05 23.22 -7.62
CA ALA A 117 5.70 24.44 -7.17
C ALA A 117 4.67 25.55 -6.91
N GLU A 118 3.70 25.75 -7.81
CA GLU A 118 2.62 26.74 -7.65
C GLU A 118 1.75 26.42 -6.43
N ARG A 119 1.24 25.19 -6.30
CA ARG A 119 0.39 24.75 -5.18
C ARG A 119 1.08 24.88 -3.83
N SER A 120 2.38 24.66 -3.78
CA SER A 120 3.18 24.79 -2.55
C SER A 120 3.61 26.24 -2.24
N GLY A 121 3.26 27.21 -3.07
CA GLY A 121 3.76 28.59 -2.95
C GLY A 121 5.27 28.72 -3.18
N GLY A 122 5.83 27.89 -4.08
CA GLY A 122 7.25 27.88 -4.43
C GLY A 122 8.14 27.12 -3.44
N LYS A 123 7.56 26.36 -2.50
CA LYS A 123 8.34 25.63 -1.48
C LYS A 123 8.87 24.29 -2.00
N LEU A 124 8.18 23.64 -2.93
CA LEU A 124 8.58 22.35 -3.50
C LEU A 124 9.42 22.57 -4.76
N ASP A 125 10.63 22.01 -4.78
CA ASP A 125 11.51 21.93 -5.96
C ASP A 125 11.57 20.49 -6.49
N TYR A 126 10.43 19.94 -6.86
CA TYR A 126 10.30 18.55 -7.28
C TYR A 126 11.02 18.25 -8.59
N ALA A 127 11.27 19.26 -9.44
CA ALA A 127 12.05 19.11 -10.66
C ALA A 127 13.49 18.69 -10.38
N ASN A 128 14.11 19.25 -9.33
CA ASN A 128 15.50 18.99 -8.97
C ASN A 128 15.67 17.98 -7.84
N ARG A 129 14.68 17.88 -6.97
CA ARG A 129 14.65 16.99 -5.79
C ARG A 129 13.38 16.14 -5.80
N PRO A 130 13.23 15.24 -6.78
CA PRO A 130 12.05 14.41 -6.88
C PRO A 130 12.06 13.29 -5.82
N ALA A 131 10.87 12.84 -5.45
CA ALA A 131 10.66 11.51 -4.89
C ALA A 131 10.04 10.61 -5.97
N GLU A 132 10.12 9.30 -5.83
CA GLU A 132 9.47 8.41 -6.78
C GLU A 132 7.95 8.52 -6.69
N ASP A 133 7.29 8.64 -7.83
CA ASP A 133 5.83 8.71 -7.97
C ASP A 133 5.21 7.40 -8.46
N PHE A 134 6.05 6.40 -8.72
CA PHE A 134 5.71 5.04 -9.08
C PHE A 134 6.68 4.05 -8.45
N ALA A 135 6.14 2.98 -7.86
CA ALA A 135 6.93 1.85 -7.38
C ALA A 135 6.22 0.53 -7.62
N ARG A 136 6.99 -0.52 -7.90
CA ARG A 136 6.52 -1.89 -7.99
C ARG A 136 7.50 -2.82 -7.30
N ALA A 137 6.99 -3.79 -6.53
CA ALA A 137 7.79 -4.82 -5.89
C ALA A 137 7.19 -6.20 -6.14
N LEU A 138 8.08 -7.20 -6.24
CA LEU A 138 7.76 -8.61 -6.21
C LEU A 138 8.48 -9.20 -4.99
N VAL A 139 7.70 -9.82 -4.09
CA VAL A 139 8.22 -10.49 -2.91
C VAL A 139 7.94 -11.98 -3.02
N GLU A 140 9.00 -12.77 -2.96
CA GLU A 140 8.93 -14.24 -2.88
C GLU A 140 8.87 -14.64 -1.41
N TYR A 141 7.86 -15.41 -1.03
CA TYR A 141 7.70 -16.03 0.28
C TYR A 141 7.82 -17.55 0.19
N ARG A 142 8.14 -18.16 1.31
CA ARG A 142 8.01 -19.60 1.55
C ARG A 142 6.99 -19.86 2.65
N ASP A 143 6.09 -20.83 2.41
CA ASP A 143 5.23 -21.34 3.48
C ASP A 143 5.96 -22.38 4.35
N ALA A 144 5.28 -22.91 5.36
CA ALA A 144 5.84 -23.89 6.29
C ALA A 144 6.32 -25.20 5.61
N ASP A 145 5.74 -25.53 4.46
CA ASP A 145 6.09 -26.72 3.67
C ASP A 145 7.18 -26.41 2.62
N GLY A 146 7.68 -25.17 2.57
CA GLY A 146 8.69 -24.71 1.63
C GLY A 146 8.14 -24.33 0.25
N ASN A 147 6.82 -24.32 0.05
CA ASN A 147 6.25 -23.93 -1.22
C ASN A 147 6.33 -22.40 -1.43
N GLU A 148 6.52 -22.03 -2.68
CA GLU A 148 6.60 -20.64 -3.11
C GLU A 148 5.24 -19.94 -3.07
N ARG A 149 5.24 -18.71 -2.57
CA ARG A 149 4.11 -17.79 -2.61
C ARG A 149 4.60 -16.45 -3.10
N ILE A 150 3.90 -15.84 -4.03
CA ILE A 150 4.33 -14.60 -4.67
C ILE A 150 3.38 -13.46 -4.31
N VAL A 151 3.96 -12.34 -3.91
CA VAL A 151 3.28 -11.06 -3.78
C VAL A 151 3.79 -10.13 -4.87
N GLU A 152 2.88 -9.55 -5.65
CA GLU A 152 3.13 -8.39 -6.51
C GLU A 152 2.46 -7.17 -5.90
N ALA A 153 3.25 -6.16 -5.54
CA ALA A 153 2.76 -4.90 -4.99
C ALA A 153 3.06 -3.75 -5.94
N THR A 154 2.09 -2.86 -6.13
CA THR A 154 2.26 -1.65 -6.95
C THR A 154 1.70 -0.45 -6.21
N THR A 155 2.41 0.68 -6.26
CA THR A 155 1.94 1.95 -5.71
C THR A 155 2.22 3.09 -6.66
N SER A 156 1.30 4.06 -6.76
CA SER A 156 1.47 5.16 -7.71
C SER A 156 0.74 6.43 -7.28
N TRP A 157 1.43 7.56 -7.40
CA TRP A 157 0.84 8.90 -7.39
C TRP A 157 0.49 9.39 -8.81
N CYS A 158 0.58 8.51 -9.81
CA CYS A 158 0.33 8.84 -11.20
C CYS A 158 -1.08 8.47 -11.69
N PHE A 159 -1.92 7.90 -10.83
CA PHE A 159 -3.26 7.49 -11.20
C PHE A 159 -4.08 8.69 -11.69
N VAL A 160 -4.78 8.50 -12.80
CA VAL A 160 -5.64 9.51 -13.41
C VAL A 160 -7.08 9.04 -13.30
N GLY A 161 -7.83 9.71 -12.47
CA GLY A 161 -9.21 9.39 -12.15
C GLY A 161 -9.56 9.87 -10.75
N ALA A 162 -10.84 9.84 -10.43
CA ALA A 162 -11.30 10.17 -9.09
C ALA A 162 -11.06 9.01 -8.14
N GLY A 163 -10.81 9.33 -6.88
CA GLY A 163 -10.77 8.42 -5.77
C GLY A 163 -9.43 7.73 -5.52
N LEU A 164 -9.41 6.97 -4.45
CA LEU A 164 -8.32 6.08 -4.07
C LEU A 164 -8.61 4.69 -4.65
N ARG A 165 -7.79 4.27 -5.60
CA ARG A 165 -7.88 2.95 -6.21
C ARG A 165 -7.16 1.93 -5.37
N LEU A 166 -7.90 1.09 -4.66
CA LEU A 166 -7.41 -0.12 -4.03
C LEU A 166 -7.81 -1.31 -4.91
N SER A 167 -6.85 -2.05 -5.44
CA SER A 167 -7.14 -3.23 -6.23
C SER A 167 -6.33 -4.42 -5.74
N MET A 168 -7.00 -5.55 -5.48
CA MET A 168 -6.41 -6.78 -5.01
C MET A 168 -6.88 -7.95 -5.85
N GLU A 169 -5.95 -8.87 -6.14
CA GLU A 169 -6.25 -10.15 -6.78
C GLU A 169 -5.60 -11.27 -5.98
N LEU A 170 -6.28 -12.40 -5.88
CA LEU A 170 -5.76 -13.62 -5.28
C LEU A 170 -6.01 -14.79 -6.22
N LEU A 171 -4.97 -15.54 -6.54
CA LEU A 171 -5.03 -16.69 -7.44
C LEU A 171 -4.62 -17.97 -6.74
N GLY A 172 -5.40 -19.02 -6.96
CA GLY A 172 -5.11 -20.38 -6.55
C GLY A 172 -5.32 -21.37 -7.69
N PRO A 173 -5.19 -22.70 -7.42
CA PRO A 173 -5.18 -23.70 -8.47
C PRO A 173 -6.42 -23.69 -9.38
N GLU A 174 -7.62 -23.50 -8.80
CA GLU A 174 -8.88 -23.51 -9.54
C GLU A 174 -9.83 -22.38 -9.13
N TYR A 175 -9.28 -21.28 -8.59
CA TYR A 175 -10.07 -20.13 -8.17
C TYR A 175 -9.28 -18.82 -8.28
N SER A 176 -10.02 -17.74 -8.37
CA SER A 176 -9.48 -16.39 -8.27
C SER A 176 -10.44 -15.48 -7.48
N MET A 177 -9.89 -14.41 -6.93
CA MET A 177 -10.65 -13.34 -6.29
C MET A 177 -10.14 -12.01 -6.81
N SER A 178 -11.02 -11.03 -6.98
CA SER A 178 -10.64 -9.66 -7.23
C SER A 178 -11.48 -8.69 -6.39
N VAL A 179 -10.85 -7.61 -5.94
CA VAL A 179 -11.49 -6.48 -5.24
C VAL A 179 -10.99 -5.20 -5.89
N ASN A 180 -11.89 -4.22 -6.10
CA ASN A 180 -11.54 -2.90 -6.59
C ASN A 180 -12.47 -1.87 -5.93
N SER A 181 -11.90 -0.96 -5.14
CA SER A 181 -12.64 0.06 -4.40
C SER A 181 -13.51 0.97 -5.28
N LEU A 182 -13.09 1.21 -6.52
CA LEU A 182 -13.80 2.10 -7.45
C LEU A 182 -14.94 1.41 -8.20
N ASP A 183 -15.13 0.11 -8.02
CA ASP A 183 -16.19 -0.66 -8.67
C ASP A 183 -17.35 -1.03 -7.72
N ALA A 184 -17.19 -0.75 -6.43
CA ALA A 184 -18.16 -1.15 -5.40
C ALA A 184 -19.43 -0.30 -5.34
N GLY A 185 -19.40 0.94 -5.86
CA GLY A 185 -20.47 1.93 -5.72
C GLY A 185 -21.05 2.43 -7.05
N PRO A 186 -22.00 3.41 -6.98
CA PRO A 186 -22.51 4.09 -8.16
C PRO A 186 -21.42 4.89 -8.87
N LYS A 187 -21.64 5.13 -10.17
CA LYS A 187 -20.76 5.97 -10.99
C LYS A 187 -21.57 7.11 -11.58
N VAL A 188 -21.05 8.33 -11.50
CA VAL A 188 -21.65 9.53 -12.09
C VAL A 188 -20.75 10.03 -13.20
N PHE A 189 -21.34 10.40 -14.33
CA PHE A 189 -20.63 10.98 -15.46
C PHE A 189 -21.02 12.43 -15.68
N PHE A 190 -20.04 13.32 -15.71
CA PHE A 190 -20.20 14.72 -16.08
C PHE A 190 -19.62 14.94 -17.48
N SER A 191 -20.48 15.39 -18.42
CA SER A 191 -20.04 15.67 -19.80
C SER A 191 -19.26 16.98 -19.95
N ARG A 192 -19.24 17.80 -18.92
CA ARG A 192 -18.49 19.06 -18.82
C ARG A 192 -18.05 19.28 -17.38
N GLU A 193 -17.12 20.18 -17.21
CA GLU A 193 -16.67 20.59 -15.88
C GLU A 193 -17.85 21.10 -15.03
N VAL A 194 -17.91 20.55 -13.80
CA VAL A 194 -18.88 20.93 -12.78
C VAL A 194 -18.08 21.31 -11.55
N THR A 195 -17.98 22.61 -11.29
CA THR A 195 -17.35 23.13 -10.09
C THR A 195 -18.33 23.02 -8.93
N GLY A 196 -18.02 22.22 -7.92
CA GLY A 196 -18.70 22.24 -6.63
C GLY A 196 -18.24 23.42 -5.77
N ASP A 197 -18.92 23.67 -4.66
CA ASP A 197 -18.45 24.63 -3.66
C ASP A 197 -17.12 24.16 -3.10
N ALA A 198 -16.14 25.07 -3.02
CA ALA A 198 -14.82 24.80 -2.49
C ALA A 198 -14.94 24.31 -1.03
N GLY A 199 -14.59 23.05 -0.78
CA GLY A 199 -14.61 22.44 0.55
C GLY A 199 -15.46 21.18 0.67
N GLU A 200 -16.20 20.80 -0.36
CA GLU A 200 -16.90 19.51 -0.41
C GLU A 200 -16.03 18.43 -1.06
N ASP A 201 -14.91 18.10 -0.43
CA ASP A 201 -14.30 16.78 -0.61
C ASP A 201 -15.18 15.79 0.16
N LEU A 202 -16.29 15.37 -0.43
CA LEU A 202 -17.23 14.40 0.14
C LEU A 202 -16.56 13.04 0.40
N VAL A 203 -15.40 12.82 -0.20
CA VAL A 203 -14.60 11.58 -0.08
C VAL A 203 -13.12 11.93 -0.23
N GLU A 204 -12.26 11.33 0.57
CA GLU A 204 -10.82 11.51 0.46
C GLU A 204 -10.36 11.18 -0.98
N LYS A 205 -9.71 12.16 -1.66
CA LYS A 205 -9.18 12.00 -3.02
C LYS A 205 -10.21 11.84 -4.16
N GLN A 206 -11.48 12.10 -3.93
CA GLN A 206 -12.48 12.17 -5.01
C GLN A 206 -12.58 13.59 -5.59
N ASN A 207 -11.73 13.92 -6.54
CA ASN A 207 -11.77 15.20 -7.23
C ASN A 207 -11.96 15.00 -8.74
N ALA A 208 -13.14 14.51 -9.16
CA ALA A 208 -13.51 14.51 -10.56
C ALA A 208 -14.49 15.63 -10.85
N GLU A 209 -13.99 16.72 -11.40
CA GLU A 209 -14.81 17.85 -11.86
C GLU A 209 -15.45 17.56 -13.21
N MET A 210 -14.94 16.58 -13.96
CA MET A 210 -15.40 16.20 -15.28
C MET A 210 -15.13 14.71 -15.55
N GLY A 211 -15.99 14.08 -16.33
CA GLY A 211 -15.87 12.68 -16.75
C GLY A 211 -16.55 11.72 -15.79
N LEU A 212 -16.05 10.51 -15.71
CA LEU A 212 -16.60 9.45 -14.87
C LEU A 212 -16.07 9.56 -13.44
N MET A 213 -17.00 9.73 -12.50
CA MET A 213 -16.71 9.79 -11.07
C MET A 213 -17.31 8.55 -10.37
N PRO A 214 -16.52 7.62 -9.85
CA PRO A 214 -17.00 6.58 -8.95
C PRO A 214 -17.37 7.20 -7.59
N ILE A 215 -18.43 6.69 -6.99
CA ILE A 215 -18.89 7.12 -5.66
C ILE A 215 -18.63 5.99 -4.67
N VAL A 216 -17.79 6.22 -3.68
CA VAL A 216 -17.63 5.32 -2.53
C VAL A 216 -18.58 5.82 -1.45
N SER A 217 -19.69 5.10 -1.23
CA SER A 217 -20.81 5.57 -0.40
C SER A 217 -20.52 5.53 1.11
N ASP A 218 -19.57 4.71 1.54
CA ASP A 218 -19.11 4.59 2.93
C ASP A 218 -17.60 4.30 2.91
N GLU A 219 -16.83 5.36 2.75
CA GLU A 219 -15.37 5.28 2.61
C GLU A 219 -14.70 4.68 3.84
N GLU A 220 -15.16 5.06 5.03
CA GLU A 220 -14.59 4.60 6.28
C GLU A 220 -14.76 3.08 6.46
N ALA A 221 -15.88 2.54 6.00
CA ALA A 221 -16.11 1.09 6.02
C ALA A 221 -15.41 0.39 4.85
N GLU A 222 -15.54 0.90 3.63
CA GLU A 222 -14.99 0.25 2.41
C GLU A 222 -13.47 0.16 2.43
N TYR A 223 -12.78 1.20 2.94
CA TYR A 223 -11.33 1.16 3.09
C TYR A 223 -10.85 0.42 4.36
N GLY A 224 -11.79 -0.04 5.22
CA GLY A 224 -11.49 -0.90 6.36
C GLY A 224 -11.28 -0.19 7.71
N TYR A 225 -11.26 1.15 7.77
CA TYR A 225 -11.03 1.91 9.00
C TYR A 225 -11.97 1.55 10.14
N VAL A 226 -13.27 1.38 9.84
CA VAL A 226 -14.28 0.98 10.85
C VAL A 226 -13.97 -0.41 11.40
N GLY A 227 -13.60 -1.35 10.52
CA GLY A 227 -13.26 -2.72 10.90
C GLY A 227 -12.00 -2.78 11.77
N GLU A 228 -10.96 -2.09 11.32
CA GLU A 228 -9.67 -1.96 12.00
C GLU A 228 -9.81 -1.38 13.40
N ASN A 229 -10.38 -0.18 13.52
CA ASN A 229 -10.57 0.48 14.81
C ASN A 229 -11.38 -0.37 15.78
N ARG A 230 -12.43 -1.02 15.28
CA ARG A 230 -13.23 -1.97 16.09
C ARG A 230 -12.41 -3.16 16.57
N HIS A 231 -11.55 -3.71 15.72
CA HIS A 231 -10.67 -4.82 16.09
C HIS A 231 -9.66 -4.38 17.16
N MET A 232 -8.97 -3.26 16.96
CA MET A 232 -7.99 -2.72 17.92
C MET A 232 -8.62 -2.48 19.30
N VAL A 233 -9.74 -1.74 19.35
CA VAL A 233 -10.43 -1.46 20.62
C VAL A 233 -10.87 -2.75 21.33
N ARG A 234 -11.44 -3.71 20.61
CA ARG A 234 -11.86 -4.99 21.20
C ARG A 234 -10.68 -5.79 21.75
N SER A 235 -9.57 -5.84 21.03
CA SER A 235 -8.36 -6.54 21.44
C SER A 235 -7.78 -5.92 22.71
N PHE A 236 -7.67 -4.60 22.79
CA PHE A 236 -7.18 -3.90 23.97
C PHE A 236 -8.10 -4.07 25.18
N LEU A 237 -9.41 -3.97 25.00
CA LEU A 237 -10.37 -4.21 26.08
C LEU A 237 -10.35 -5.66 26.59
N ALA A 238 -10.08 -6.62 25.72
CA ALA A 238 -9.95 -8.03 26.10
C ALA A 238 -8.56 -8.39 26.67
N GLY A 239 -7.60 -7.46 26.68
CA GLY A 239 -6.23 -7.72 27.11
C GLY A 239 -5.46 -8.66 26.19
N VAL A 240 -5.85 -8.74 24.91
CA VAL A 240 -5.19 -9.59 23.92
C VAL A 240 -4.48 -8.73 22.86
N ARG A 241 -3.37 -9.25 22.34
CA ARG A 241 -2.64 -8.57 21.26
C ARG A 241 -3.48 -8.55 19.97
N PRO A 242 -3.61 -7.41 19.28
CA PRO A 242 -4.23 -7.33 17.96
C PRO A 242 -3.56 -8.24 16.94
N SER A 243 -4.27 -8.54 15.84
CA SER A 243 -3.76 -9.35 14.73
C SER A 243 -2.57 -8.69 14.01
N GLU A 244 -2.55 -7.37 14.00
CA GLU A 244 -1.43 -6.55 13.52
C GLU A 244 -0.87 -5.73 14.68
N ASN A 245 0.44 -5.76 14.87
CA ASN A 245 1.15 -5.14 15.98
C ASN A 245 2.49 -4.54 15.52
N PHE A 246 3.26 -3.94 16.42
CA PHE A 246 4.53 -3.27 16.05
C PHE A 246 5.56 -4.23 15.44
N ALA A 247 5.56 -5.51 15.77
CA ALA A 247 6.44 -6.46 15.12
C ALA A 247 6.06 -6.66 13.64
N ASP A 248 4.77 -6.62 13.32
CA ASP A 248 4.28 -6.65 11.93
C ASP A 248 4.68 -5.38 11.18
N GLY A 249 4.53 -4.21 11.82
CA GLY A 249 4.98 -2.93 11.24
C GLY A 249 6.50 -2.89 10.98
N VAL A 250 7.32 -3.46 11.87
CA VAL A 250 8.78 -3.60 11.64
C VAL A 250 9.04 -4.48 10.42
N ASN A 251 8.41 -5.65 10.32
CA ASN A 251 8.58 -6.54 9.17
C ASN A 251 8.16 -5.89 7.85
N VAL A 252 7.08 -5.11 7.85
CA VAL A 252 6.67 -4.33 6.67
C VAL A 252 7.75 -3.32 6.31
N THR A 253 8.23 -2.53 7.28
CA THR A 253 9.28 -1.53 7.06
C THR A 253 10.57 -2.15 6.51
N GLU A 254 10.98 -3.30 7.04
CA GLU A 254 12.14 -4.05 6.56
C GLU A 254 11.97 -4.47 5.08
N LEU A 255 10.77 -4.91 4.69
CA LEU A 255 10.47 -5.23 3.29
C LEU A 255 10.52 -4.00 2.38
N LEU A 256 10.01 -2.85 2.83
CA LEU A 256 10.10 -1.59 2.06
C LEU A 256 11.54 -1.15 1.88
N MET A 257 12.37 -1.23 2.92
CA MET A 257 13.79 -0.89 2.83
C MET A 257 14.54 -1.85 1.91
N ALA A 258 14.24 -3.16 1.95
CA ALA A 258 14.78 -4.12 1.00
C ALA A 258 14.32 -3.85 -0.45
N ALA A 259 13.08 -3.35 -0.64
CA ALA A 259 12.60 -2.93 -1.94
C ALA A 259 13.37 -1.72 -2.48
N TYR A 260 13.65 -0.70 -1.65
CA TYR A 260 14.55 0.39 -2.03
C TYR A 260 15.96 -0.11 -2.37
N MET A 261 16.54 -0.99 -1.55
CA MET A 261 17.86 -1.58 -1.85
C MET A 261 17.85 -2.31 -3.19
N SER A 262 16.77 -3.04 -3.50
CA SER A 262 16.60 -3.72 -4.78
C SER A 262 16.54 -2.73 -5.95
N ALA A 263 15.74 -1.69 -5.83
CA ALA A 263 15.58 -0.67 -6.87
C ALA A 263 16.88 0.11 -7.10
N GLU A 264 17.58 0.55 -6.03
CA GLU A 264 18.84 1.28 -6.14
C GLU A 264 20.00 0.44 -6.69
N GLN A 265 19.99 -0.88 -6.44
CA GLN A 265 21.00 -1.80 -6.93
C GLN A 265 20.62 -2.48 -8.25
N GLU A 266 19.42 -2.23 -8.76
CA GLU A 266 18.86 -2.82 -9.99
C GLU A 266 18.96 -4.37 -10.01
N LYS A 267 18.70 -5.00 -8.86
CA LYS A 267 18.79 -6.46 -8.73
C LYS A 267 17.84 -7.03 -7.69
N THR A 268 17.56 -8.33 -7.81
CA THR A 268 16.88 -9.10 -6.76
C THR A 268 17.75 -9.17 -5.51
N ILE A 269 17.17 -8.90 -4.36
CA ILE A 269 17.80 -8.93 -3.04
C ILE A 269 17.29 -10.15 -2.27
N ALA A 270 18.22 -10.94 -1.70
CA ALA A 270 17.86 -11.95 -0.70
C ALA A 270 17.38 -11.27 0.58
N PHE A 271 16.35 -11.81 1.22
CA PHE A 271 15.78 -11.22 2.43
C PHE A 271 16.06 -12.08 3.68
N PRO A 272 16.42 -11.48 4.83
CA PRO A 272 16.81 -10.07 4.99
C PRO A 272 18.20 -9.77 4.41
N PRO A 273 18.41 -8.64 3.74
CA PRO A 273 19.72 -8.27 3.22
C PRO A 273 20.67 -7.80 4.34
N PRO A 274 21.98 -7.98 4.19
CA PRO A 274 22.95 -7.40 5.10
C PRO A 274 22.91 -5.87 5.05
N GLY A 275 23.03 -5.23 6.22
CA GLY A 275 23.03 -3.77 6.36
C GLY A 275 21.65 -3.11 6.35
N LEU A 276 20.58 -3.89 6.39
CA LEU A 276 19.21 -3.39 6.40
C LEU A 276 18.95 -2.40 7.56
N ASP A 277 19.45 -2.71 8.76
CA ASP A 277 19.24 -1.91 9.98
C ASP A 277 19.77 -0.46 9.90
N SER A 278 20.71 -0.20 8.99
CA SER A 278 21.35 1.11 8.81
C SER A 278 21.08 1.72 7.43
N PHE A 279 20.26 1.06 6.62
CA PHE A 279 19.98 1.54 5.28
C PHE A 279 19.04 2.75 5.31
N VAL A 280 19.40 3.77 4.56
CA VAL A 280 18.56 4.95 4.30
C VAL A 280 18.45 5.10 2.79
N PRO A 281 17.26 5.14 2.22
CA PRO A 281 17.07 5.28 0.77
C PRO A 281 17.70 6.58 0.21
N ALA A 282 18.23 6.53 -1.01
CA ALA A 282 18.80 7.69 -1.67
C ALA A 282 17.81 8.85 -1.79
N VAL A 283 16.52 8.56 -1.98
CA VAL A 283 15.45 9.55 -2.00
C VAL A 283 15.31 10.25 -0.65
N ALA A 284 15.41 9.52 0.45
CA ALA A 284 15.37 10.09 1.82
C ALA A 284 16.62 10.91 2.15
N ARG A 285 17.74 10.67 1.47
CA ARG A 285 18.97 11.49 1.57
C ARG A 285 18.98 12.69 0.62
N GLY A 286 17.95 12.86 -0.23
CA GLY A 286 17.91 13.89 -1.27
C GLY A 286 18.92 13.67 -2.42
N GLU A 287 19.40 12.44 -2.58
CA GLU A 287 20.42 12.06 -3.57
C GLU A 287 19.81 11.39 -4.82
N TRP A 288 18.56 10.96 -4.74
CA TRP A 288 17.88 10.27 -5.84
C TRP A 288 17.33 11.25 -6.88
N ASN A 289 17.70 11.04 -8.13
CA ASN A 289 17.12 11.78 -9.27
C ASN A 289 17.26 10.95 -10.54
N PRO A 290 16.18 10.34 -11.06
CA PRO A 290 16.23 9.48 -12.24
C PRO A 290 16.47 10.24 -13.56
N ALA A 291 16.40 11.57 -13.57
CA ALA A 291 16.71 12.41 -14.74
C ALA A 291 18.21 12.76 -14.86
N LYS A 292 19.02 12.41 -13.89
CA LYS A 292 20.46 12.62 -13.85
C LYS A 292 21.22 11.32 -13.96
#